data_5aa85ede00198bff3a9d7136c5809cb8
#
_entry.id   5aa85ede00198bff3a9d7136c5809cb8
#
_cell.length_a   1.000
_cell.length_b   1.000
_cell.length_c   1.000
_cell.angle_alpha   90.00
_cell.angle_beta   90.00
_cell.angle_gamma   90.00
#
_symmetry.space_group_name_H-M   'P 1'
#
loop_
_entity.id
_entity.type
_entity.pdbx_description
1 polymer ?
#
loop_
_entity_poly.entity_id
_entity_poly.type
_entity_poly.pdbx_seq_one_letter_code
_entity_poly.pdbx_strand_id
1 'polypeptide(L)'
;MTPFAIAGVQMYVNALQPNVDGMIHRLDVLMMRFPWTQMVLFSELAPFGPLERFKLPPENETIDRFCEAARRHKIWLIPGSMFLTHPEDGRVYNTSLVINPEGEVIRRYAKMFPFLPYEAGIAAGTDFCVFDVPDVGRFGLSICYDMWFPETTRQLTSQGVEVLLHPVLTGTTDRDAELAIARATAAQFQCYVIDVNGLGAGGVGKSLV
;
A
#
# COMPACT_ATOMS: atom_id res chain seq x y z
N MET A 1 12.73 20.80 5.58
CA MET A 1 12.31 19.45 5.11
C MET A 1 13.30 19.03 4.04
N THR A 2 13.92 17.88 4.19
CA THR A 2 14.81 17.32 3.17
C THR A 2 13.94 16.84 1.99
N PRO A 3 14.28 17.19 0.74
CA PRO A 3 13.53 16.68 -0.43
C PRO A 3 13.52 15.15 -0.42
N PHE A 4 12.33 14.55 -0.52
CA PHE A 4 12.15 13.10 -0.52
C PHE A 4 11.21 12.71 -1.67
N ALA A 5 11.73 11.94 -2.62
CA ALA A 5 11.01 11.60 -3.85
C ALA A 5 10.21 10.29 -3.67
N ILE A 6 8.89 10.40 -3.79
CA ILE A 6 7.96 9.26 -3.72
C ILE A 6 7.35 9.05 -5.10
N ALA A 7 7.28 7.80 -5.55
CA ALA A 7 6.61 7.42 -6.78
C ALA A 7 5.42 6.47 -6.49
N GLY A 8 4.22 6.87 -6.90
CA GLY A 8 3.05 6.00 -6.95
C GLY A 8 2.97 5.26 -8.29
N VAL A 9 2.87 3.94 -8.26
CA VAL A 9 2.80 3.12 -9.48
C VAL A 9 1.36 2.68 -9.75
N GLN A 10 0.68 3.42 -10.62
CA GLN A 10 -0.61 3.04 -11.16
C GLN A 10 -0.41 2.08 -12.33
N MET A 11 -0.69 0.81 -12.13
CA MET A 11 -0.50 -0.23 -13.15
C MET A 11 -1.75 -1.06 -13.38
N TYR A 12 -1.81 -1.74 -14.54
CA TYR A 12 -2.82 -2.75 -14.81
C TYR A 12 -2.56 -3.98 -13.95
N VAL A 13 -3.57 -4.41 -13.20
CA VAL A 13 -3.56 -5.60 -12.34
C VAL A 13 -4.39 -6.70 -13.00
N ASN A 14 -3.82 -7.88 -13.14
CA ASN A 14 -4.49 -9.08 -13.59
C ASN A 14 -5.04 -9.84 -12.36
N ALA A 15 -6.33 -10.25 -12.40
CA ALA A 15 -6.94 -11.03 -11.33
C ALA A 15 -6.71 -12.55 -11.46
N LEU A 16 -6.27 -13.02 -12.60
CA LEU A 16 -6.17 -14.45 -12.89
C LEU A 16 -4.75 -15.01 -12.77
N GLN A 17 -3.75 -14.14 -12.78
CA GLN A 17 -2.33 -14.48 -12.75
C GLN A 17 -1.57 -13.53 -11.81
N PRO A 18 -0.46 -13.99 -11.21
CA PRO A 18 0.42 -13.11 -10.43
C PRO A 18 0.98 -11.95 -11.27
N ASN A 19 1.07 -10.79 -10.66
CA ASN A 19 1.60 -9.57 -11.30
C ASN A 19 3.04 -9.25 -10.88
N VAL A 20 3.62 -10.05 -10.00
CA VAL A 20 4.90 -9.78 -9.31
C VAL A 20 6.04 -9.50 -10.29
N ASP A 21 6.18 -10.30 -11.36
CA ASP A 21 7.22 -10.08 -12.39
C ASP A 21 7.05 -8.73 -13.08
N GLY A 22 5.81 -8.39 -13.43
CA GLY A 22 5.46 -7.11 -14.02
C GLY A 22 5.70 -5.92 -13.06
N MET A 23 5.50 -6.10 -11.77
CA MET A 23 5.77 -5.09 -10.75
C MET A 23 7.27 -4.83 -10.62
N ILE A 24 8.07 -5.90 -10.51
CA ILE A 24 9.53 -5.78 -10.41
C ILE A 24 10.11 -5.14 -11.68
N HIS A 25 9.66 -5.56 -12.87
CA HIS A 25 10.08 -4.93 -14.12
C HIS A 25 9.75 -3.43 -14.16
N ARG A 26 8.55 -3.03 -13.72
CA ARG A 26 8.18 -1.60 -13.66
C ARG A 26 9.02 -0.82 -12.67
N LEU A 27 9.35 -1.44 -11.54
CA LEU A 27 10.25 -0.87 -10.56
C LEU A 27 11.65 -0.64 -11.17
N ASP A 28 12.19 -1.63 -11.86
CA ASP A 28 13.50 -1.53 -12.53
C ASP A 28 13.49 -0.40 -13.58
N VAL A 29 12.43 -0.30 -14.39
CA VAL A 29 12.28 0.77 -15.40
C VAL A 29 12.12 2.14 -14.73
N LEU A 30 11.35 2.23 -13.65
CA LEU A 30 11.17 3.47 -12.88
C LEU A 30 12.52 3.95 -12.34
N MET A 31 13.28 3.08 -11.69
CA MET A 31 14.57 3.42 -11.11
C MET A 31 15.62 3.77 -12.16
N MET A 32 15.57 3.13 -13.32
CA MET A 32 16.42 3.51 -14.45
C MET A 32 16.13 4.93 -14.98
N ARG A 33 14.84 5.32 -15.01
CA ARG A 33 14.40 6.63 -15.53
C ARG A 33 14.46 7.75 -14.49
N PHE A 34 14.21 7.42 -13.24
CA PHE A 34 14.11 8.35 -12.11
C PHE A 34 14.96 7.87 -10.93
N PRO A 35 16.30 7.81 -11.09
CA PRO A 35 17.22 7.22 -10.11
C PRO A 35 17.25 7.96 -8.75
N TRP A 36 16.64 9.12 -8.67
CA TRP A 36 16.50 9.89 -7.43
C TRP A 36 15.28 9.50 -6.60
N THR A 37 14.45 8.56 -7.08
CA THR A 37 13.28 8.06 -6.32
C THR A 37 13.76 7.32 -5.08
N GLN A 38 13.16 7.64 -3.93
CA GLN A 38 13.56 7.10 -2.62
C GLN A 38 12.50 6.19 -2.02
N MET A 39 11.24 6.33 -2.46
CA MET A 39 10.14 5.47 -2.03
C MET A 39 9.22 5.13 -3.20
N VAL A 40 8.75 3.89 -3.25
CA VAL A 40 7.80 3.44 -4.28
C VAL A 40 6.60 2.78 -3.61
N LEU A 41 5.38 3.20 -4.02
CA LEU A 41 4.09 2.68 -3.56
C LEU A 41 3.31 2.08 -4.73
N PHE A 42 2.87 0.83 -4.58
CA PHE A 42 1.92 0.18 -5.48
C PHE A 42 0.50 0.20 -4.91
N SER A 43 -0.51 -0.10 -5.74
CA SER A 43 -1.92 -0.14 -5.35
C SER A 43 -2.28 -1.36 -4.48
N GLU A 44 -3.43 -1.30 -3.83
CA GLU A 44 -3.99 -2.43 -3.07
C GLU A 44 -4.09 -3.68 -3.94
N LEU A 45 -3.76 -4.84 -3.36
CA LEU A 45 -3.80 -6.17 -3.98
C LEU A 45 -3.06 -6.25 -5.34
N ALA A 46 -2.12 -5.35 -5.60
CA ALA A 46 -1.37 -5.31 -6.86
C ALA A 46 -0.65 -6.62 -7.19
N PRO A 47 -0.03 -7.35 -6.26
CA PRO A 47 0.71 -8.57 -6.57
C PRO A 47 -0.14 -9.70 -7.17
N PHE A 48 -1.41 -9.83 -6.75
CA PHE A 48 -2.23 -10.99 -7.11
C PHE A 48 -3.67 -10.67 -7.52
N GLY A 49 -4.07 -9.40 -7.44
CA GLY A 49 -5.46 -8.99 -7.62
C GLY A 49 -6.35 -9.42 -6.45
N PRO A 50 -7.68 -9.22 -6.56
CA PRO A 50 -8.62 -9.31 -5.45
C PRO A 50 -9.12 -10.73 -5.12
N LEU A 51 -8.56 -11.77 -5.71
CA LEU A 51 -9.03 -13.14 -5.50
C LEU A 51 -8.30 -13.82 -4.35
N GLU A 52 -9.02 -14.20 -3.30
CA GLU A 52 -8.51 -14.86 -2.09
C GLU A 52 -7.77 -16.18 -2.37
N ARG A 53 -8.03 -16.82 -3.52
CA ARG A 53 -7.33 -18.05 -3.93
C ARG A 53 -5.80 -17.88 -3.98
N PHE A 54 -5.30 -16.65 -4.08
CA PHE A 54 -3.88 -16.31 -4.06
C PHE A 54 -3.35 -15.94 -2.68
N LYS A 55 -4.07 -16.31 -1.62
CA LYS A 55 -3.55 -16.14 -0.26
C LYS A 55 -2.25 -16.88 -0.06
N LEU A 56 -1.34 -16.26 0.66
CA LEU A 56 0.02 -16.75 0.89
C LEU A 56 0.29 -16.93 2.38
N PRO A 57 1.25 -17.77 2.76
CA PRO A 57 1.78 -17.77 4.12
C PRO A 57 2.47 -16.43 4.45
N PRO A 58 2.66 -16.12 5.75
CA PRO A 58 3.25 -14.85 6.18
C PRO A 58 4.68 -14.63 5.70
N GLU A 59 5.44 -15.72 5.52
CA GLU A 59 6.75 -15.74 4.88
C GLU A 59 6.66 -16.51 3.57
N ASN A 60 7.09 -15.90 2.47
CA ASN A 60 6.97 -16.49 1.15
C ASN A 60 7.92 -15.84 0.14
N GLU A 61 8.21 -16.54 -0.95
CA GLU A 61 9.11 -16.09 -2.01
C GLU A 61 8.73 -14.72 -2.61
N THR A 62 7.46 -14.38 -2.65
CA THR A 62 7.02 -13.07 -3.19
C THR A 62 7.55 -11.92 -2.32
N ILE A 63 7.48 -12.07 -1.00
CA ILE A 63 8.02 -11.09 -0.05
C ILE A 63 9.54 -11.00 -0.21
N ASP A 64 10.23 -12.14 -0.30
CA ASP A 64 11.69 -12.18 -0.49
C ASP A 64 12.10 -11.43 -1.77
N ARG A 65 11.36 -11.59 -2.85
CA ARG A 65 11.58 -10.90 -4.12
C ARG A 65 11.40 -9.37 -4.00
N PHE A 66 10.40 -8.91 -3.26
CA PHE A 66 10.21 -7.47 -3.00
C PHE A 66 11.31 -6.92 -2.08
N CYS A 67 11.74 -7.67 -1.08
CA CYS A 67 12.87 -7.33 -0.22
C CYS A 67 14.16 -7.19 -1.03
N GLU A 68 14.43 -8.14 -1.93
CA GLU A 68 15.58 -8.07 -2.82
C GLU A 68 15.52 -6.87 -3.78
N ALA A 69 14.35 -6.56 -4.33
CA ALA A 69 14.16 -5.40 -5.20
C ALA A 69 14.38 -4.08 -4.43
N ALA A 70 13.87 -3.96 -3.21
CA ALA A 70 14.08 -2.79 -2.35
C ALA A 70 15.57 -2.60 -2.04
N ARG A 71 16.27 -3.66 -1.66
CA ARG A 71 17.72 -3.67 -1.38
C ARG A 71 18.53 -3.29 -2.62
N ARG A 72 18.23 -3.89 -3.78
CA ARG A 72 18.94 -3.66 -5.04
C ARG A 72 18.89 -2.18 -5.45
N HIS A 73 17.72 -1.55 -5.28
CA HIS A 73 17.51 -0.15 -5.64
C HIS A 73 17.74 0.84 -4.49
N LYS A 74 17.96 0.35 -3.26
CA LYS A 74 18.15 1.15 -2.04
C LYS A 74 16.97 2.11 -1.80
N ILE A 75 15.75 1.59 -1.89
CA ILE A 75 14.51 2.36 -1.74
C ILE A 75 13.62 1.79 -0.65
N TRP A 76 12.78 2.63 -0.11
CA TRP A 76 11.58 2.22 0.62
C TRP A 76 10.57 1.64 -0.37
N LEU A 77 10.02 0.48 -0.08
CA LEU A 77 9.05 -0.17 -0.96
C LEU A 77 7.79 -0.57 -0.18
N ILE A 78 6.66 -0.09 -0.68
CA ILE A 78 5.33 -0.56 -0.28
C ILE A 78 4.73 -1.26 -1.51
N PRO A 79 4.76 -2.61 -1.57
CA PRO A 79 4.34 -3.36 -2.76
C PRO A 79 2.82 -3.45 -2.93
N GLY A 80 2.09 -2.48 -2.38
CA GLY A 80 0.65 -2.53 -2.26
C GLY A 80 0.24 -3.42 -1.09
N SER A 81 -0.76 -4.27 -1.30
CA SER A 81 -1.16 -5.26 -0.31
C SER A 81 -1.39 -6.64 -0.94
N MET A 82 -1.51 -7.65 -0.11
CA MET A 82 -1.81 -9.03 -0.52
C MET A 82 -2.54 -9.78 0.60
N PHE A 83 -3.25 -10.83 0.27
CA PHE A 83 -3.86 -11.69 1.26
C PHE A 83 -2.82 -12.60 1.89
N LEU A 84 -2.54 -12.40 3.18
CA LEU A 84 -1.60 -13.21 3.97
C LEU A 84 -2.34 -13.93 5.10
N THR A 85 -1.96 -15.18 5.32
CA THR A 85 -2.39 -15.94 6.50
C THR A 85 -1.59 -15.47 7.71
N HIS A 86 -2.26 -15.18 8.82
CA HIS A 86 -1.59 -14.77 10.04
C HIS A 86 -1.05 -16.03 10.79
N PRO A 87 0.19 -15.99 11.30
CA PRO A 87 0.81 -17.18 11.87
C PRO A 87 0.18 -17.65 13.20
N GLU A 88 -0.40 -16.74 13.96
CA GLU A 88 -0.93 -17.07 15.30
C GLU A 88 -2.37 -17.57 15.26
N ASP A 89 -3.24 -16.99 14.41
CA ASP A 89 -4.67 -17.30 14.43
C ASP A 89 -5.16 -18.00 13.15
N GLY A 90 -4.30 -18.16 12.14
CA GLY A 90 -4.59 -18.82 10.87
C GLY A 90 -5.59 -18.08 9.98
N ARG A 91 -6.06 -16.89 10.38
CA ARG A 91 -6.97 -16.08 9.58
C ARG A 91 -6.23 -15.38 8.44
N VAL A 92 -6.97 -15.02 7.41
CA VAL A 92 -6.44 -14.28 6.24
C VAL A 92 -6.71 -12.80 6.42
N TYR A 93 -5.69 -11.98 6.20
CA TYR A 93 -5.77 -10.52 6.26
C TYR A 93 -5.34 -9.91 4.92
N ASN A 94 -5.95 -8.80 4.55
CA ASN A 94 -5.42 -7.92 3.51
C ASN A 94 -4.27 -7.11 4.11
N THR A 95 -3.04 -7.51 3.78
CA THR A 95 -1.83 -7.03 4.47
C THR A 95 -0.93 -6.26 3.52
N SER A 96 -0.52 -5.08 3.94
CA SER A 96 0.53 -4.28 3.30
C SER A 96 1.83 -4.36 4.09
N LEU A 97 2.94 -4.22 3.39
CA LEU A 97 4.29 -4.29 3.95
C LEU A 97 4.99 -2.96 3.80
N VAL A 98 5.81 -2.60 4.78
CA VAL A 98 6.82 -1.54 4.64
C VAL A 98 8.19 -2.20 4.62
N ILE A 99 8.89 -2.09 3.49
CA ILE A 99 10.21 -2.66 3.28
C ILE A 99 11.21 -1.49 3.22
N ASN A 100 12.26 -1.55 4.02
CA ASN A 100 13.30 -0.53 4.08
C ASN A 100 14.35 -0.69 2.95
N PRO A 101 15.25 0.29 2.75
CA PRO A 101 16.30 0.21 1.72
C PRO A 101 17.31 -0.94 1.90
N GLU A 102 17.39 -1.52 3.08
CA GLU A 102 18.19 -2.72 3.40
C GLU A 102 17.47 -4.01 2.97
N GLY A 103 16.21 -3.90 2.51
CA GLY A 103 15.38 -5.04 2.10
C GLY A 103 14.80 -5.81 3.28
N GLU A 104 14.54 -5.13 4.40
CA GLU A 104 13.92 -5.71 5.58
C GLU A 104 12.46 -5.28 5.68
N VAL A 105 11.58 -6.20 6.03
CA VAL A 105 10.18 -5.89 6.36
C VAL A 105 10.12 -5.30 7.75
N ILE A 106 10.00 -3.98 7.86
CA ILE A 106 9.96 -3.30 9.16
C ILE A 106 8.56 -3.14 9.74
N ARG A 107 7.52 -3.22 8.90
CA ARG A 107 6.11 -3.19 9.33
C ARG A 107 5.27 -4.11 8.46
N ARG A 108 4.26 -4.72 9.10
CA ARG A 108 3.14 -5.42 8.47
C ARG A 108 1.87 -4.75 8.95
N TYR A 109 1.03 -4.32 8.04
CA TYR A 109 -0.23 -3.65 8.33
C TYR A 109 -1.39 -4.45 7.77
N ALA A 110 -2.28 -4.91 8.62
CA ALA A 110 -3.54 -5.55 8.24
C ALA A 110 -4.65 -4.49 8.13
N LYS A 111 -5.35 -4.47 7.01
CA LYS A 111 -6.49 -3.58 6.76
C LYS A 111 -7.50 -3.67 7.91
N MET A 112 -7.85 -2.53 8.50
CA MET A 112 -8.74 -2.47 9.67
C MET A 112 -10.21 -2.64 9.27
N PHE A 113 -10.60 -2.15 8.10
CA PHE A 113 -11.96 -2.17 7.60
C PHE A 113 -12.06 -2.93 6.27
N PRO A 114 -12.21 -4.28 6.28
CA PRO A 114 -12.48 -5.06 5.08
C PRO A 114 -13.72 -4.54 4.36
N PHE A 115 -13.65 -4.42 3.03
CA PHE A 115 -14.76 -3.90 2.23
C PHE A 115 -15.78 -4.99 1.91
N LEU A 116 -16.86 -5.04 2.67
CA LEU A 116 -17.94 -6.03 2.48
C LEU A 116 -18.88 -5.64 1.33
N PRO A 117 -19.40 -6.63 0.56
CA PRO A 117 -19.21 -8.10 0.73
C PRO A 117 -17.95 -8.68 0.06
N TYR A 118 -17.15 -7.86 -0.64
CA TYR A 118 -16.04 -8.33 -1.48
C TYR A 118 -14.91 -9.00 -0.69
N GLU A 119 -14.67 -8.55 0.53
CA GLU A 119 -13.69 -9.13 1.46
C GLU A 119 -14.36 -9.96 2.55
N ALA A 120 -15.50 -10.61 2.22
CA ALA A 120 -16.14 -11.55 3.15
C ALA A 120 -15.19 -12.72 3.47
N GLY A 121 -14.92 -12.94 4.77
CA GLY A 121 -13.95 -13.95 5.21
C GLY A 121 -12.52 -13.42 5.44
N ILE A 122 -12.22 -12.20 5.00
CA ILE A 122 -10.97 -11.51 5.35
C ILE A 122 -11.11 -10.87 6.72
N ALA A 123 -10.13 -11.14 7.58
CA ALA A 123 -10.14 -10.64 8.95
C ALA A 123 -9.76 -9.16 9.03
N ALA A 124 -10.39 -8.43 9.96
CA ALA A 124 -10.06 -7.05 10.26
C ALA A 124 -8.80 -6.96 11.12
N GLY A 125 -7.88 -6.06 10.75
CA GLY A 125 -6.75 -5.66 11.57
C GLY A 125 -7.16 -4.78 12.75
N THR A 126 -6.27 -4.62 13.73
CA THR A 126 -6.54 -3.87 14.97
C THR A 126 -5.53 -2.74 15.21
N ASP A 127 -4.41 -2.77 14.52
CA ASP A 127 -3.27 -1.91 14.81
C ASP A 127 -3.07 -0.84 13.73
N PHE A 128 -2.66 0.35 14.16
CA PHE A 128 -2.26 1.42 13.26
C PHE A 128 -0.80 1.23 12.81
N CYS A 129 -0.51 1.56 11.57
CA CYS A 129 0.83 1.45 11.02
C CYS A 129 1.50 2.83 10.91
N VAL A 130 2.49 3.06 11.75
CA VAL A 130 3.33 4.27 11.74
C VAL A 130 4.79 3.84 11.68
N PHE A 131 5.59 4.56 10.87
CA PHE A 131 7.03 4.35 10.79
C PHE A 131 7.76 5.65 10.45
N ASP A 132 9.02 5.75 10.87
CA ASP A 132 9.86 6.91 10.59
C ASP A 132 10.79 6.60 9.40
N VAL A 133 10.90 7.58 8.50
CA VAL A 133 11.98 7.63 7.50
C VAL A 133 13.03 8.60 8.03
N PRO A 134 14.25 8.12 8.34
CA PRO A 134 15.28 8.95 8.95
C PRO A 134 15.53 10.26 8.19
N ASP A 135 15.65 11.38 8.92
CA ASP A 135 15.90 12.73 8.40
C ASP A 135 14.82 13.28 7.44
N VAL A 136 13.71 12.56 7.27
CA VAL A 136 12.61 12.95 6.35
C VAL A 136 11.33 13.28 7.13
N GLY A 137 10.82 12.31 7.90
CA GLY A 137 9.59 12.50 8.64
C GLY A 137 8.88 11.20 8.99
N ARG A 138 7.66 11.33 9.49
CA ARG A 138 6.83 10.21 9.95
C ARG A 138 5.75 9.88 8.95
N PHE A 139 5.67 8.59 8.60
CA PHE A 139 4.76 8.04 7.62
C PHE A 139 3.70 7.16 8.30
N GLY A 140 2.49 7.18 7.74
CA GLY A 140 1.42 6.27 8.09
C GLY A 140 0.99 5.44 6.88
N LEU A 141 0.42 4.28 7.14
CA LEU A 141 -0.13 3.39 6.13
C LEU A 141 -1.59 3.07 6.45
N SER A 142 -2.46 3.20 5.46
CA SER A 142 -3.86 2.74 5.48
C SER A 142 -4.20 2.10 4.15
N ILE A 143 -5.21 1.24 4.09
CA ILE A 143 -5.58 0.52 2.87
C ILE A 143 -7.02 0.86 2.50
N CYS A 144 -7.24 1.50 1.35
CA CYS A 144 -8.52 1.68 0.67
C CYS A 144 -9.66 2.11 1.62
N TYR A 145 -10.55 1.18 1.97
CA TYR A 145 -11.75 1.47 2.79
C TYR A 145 -11.43 2.01 4.19
N ASP A 146 -10.21 1.85 4.70
CA ASP A 146 -9.79 2.41 5.99
C ASP A 146 -9.96 3.94 6.03
N MET A 147 -9.72 4.65 4.91
CA MET A 147 -9.83 6.11 4.87
C MET A 147 -11.27 6.63 4.94
N TRP A 148 -12.26 5.79 4.69
CA TRP A 148 -13.67 6.16 4.85
C TRP A 148 -14.06 6.39 6.31
N PHE A 149 -13.22 5.90 7.23
CA PHE A 149 -13.37 6.07 8.67
C PHE A 149 -12.36 7.11 9.17
N PRO A 150 -12.81 8.36 9.43
CA PRO A 150 -11.91 9.46 9.80
C PRO A 150 -11.11 9.19 11.07
N GLU A 151 -11.57 8.25 11.90
CA GLU A 151 -10.88 7.78 13.10
C GLU A 151 -9.50 7.20 12.76
N THR A 152 -9.35 6.52 11.62
CA THR A 152 -8.07 5.93 11.21
C THR A 152 -7.05 7.02 10.94
N THR A 153 -7.39 8.01 10.12
CA THR A 153 -6.47 9.10 9.80
C THR A 153 -6.20 9.98 11.02
N ARG A 154 -7.24 10.28 11.82
CA ARG A 154 -7.09 11.02 13.06
C ARG A 154 -6.09 10.35 14.00
N GLN A 155 -6.18 9.03 14.14
CA GLN A 155 -5.28 8.27 15.01
C GLN A 155 -3.84 8.24 14.49
N LEU A 156 -3.65 8.12 13.17
CA LEU A 156 -2.34 8.19 12.54
C LEU A 156 -1.71 9.58 12.73
N THR A 157 -2.44 10.64 12.42
CA THR A 157 -1.93 12.01 12.52
C THR A 157 -1.71 12.46 13.97
N SER A 158 -2.50 11.95 14.94
CA SER A 158 -2.25 12.21 16.37
C SER A 158 -0.94 11.59 16.85
N GLN A 159 -0.41 10.59 16.14
CA GLN A 159 0.90 10.01 16.36
C GLN A 159 2.01 10.72 15.58
N GLY A 160 1.70 11.84 14.93
CA GLY A 160 2.67 12.69 14.22
C GLY A 160 2.88 12.29 12.75
N VAL A 161 1.98 11.52 12.13
CA VAL A 161 2.08 11.20 10.69
C VAL A 161 1.94 12.46 9.86
N GLU A 162 2.92 12.70 8.99
CA GLU A 162 2.98 13.81 8.03
C GLU A 162 2.66 13.39 6.61
N VAL A 163 2.89 12.11 6.29
CA VAL A 163 2.62 11.51 4.97
C VAL A 163 1.84 10.22 5.14
N LEU A 164 0.64 10.17 4.58
CA LEU A 164 -0.21 8.98 4.57
C LEU A 164 -0.06 8.25 3.22
N LEU A 165 0.47 7.04 3.26
CA LEU A 165 0.55 6.15 2.11
C LEU A 165 -0.74 5.34 2.04
N HIS A 166 -1.41 5.39 0.89
CA HIS A 166 -2.76 4.87 0.74
C HIS A 166 -2.93 4.04 -0.53
N PRO A 167 -2.55 2.75 -0.50
CA PRO A 167 -2.87 1.82 -1.58
C PRO A 167 -4.36 1.54 -1.65
N VAL A 168 -4.93 1.64 -2.86
CA VAL A 168 -6.37 1.53 -3.14
C VAL A 168 -6.63 0.55 -4.26
N LEU A 169 -7.80 -0.12 -4.20
CA LEU A 169 -8.43 -0.87 -5.28
C LEU A 169 -9.90 -0.48 -5.37
N THR A 170 -10.22 0.48 -6.22
CA THR A 170 -11.60 0.91 -6.44
C THR A 170 -11.90 0.94 -7.93
N GLY A 171 -12.81 0.05 -8.35
CA GLY A 171 -13.26 -0.12 -9.72
C GLY A 171 -14.66 0.42 -9.99
N THR A 172 -15.28 1.10 -9.03
CA THR A 172 -16.67 1.58 -9.07
C THR A 172 -16.77 3.11 -9.13
N THR A 173 -17.99 3.63 -9.19
CA THR A 173 -18.30 5.07 -9.08
C THR A 173 -17.90 5.67 -7.74
N ASP A 174 -17.65 4.84 -6.71
CA ASP A 174 -17.18 5.29 -5.40
C ASP A 174 -15.83 6.00 -5.47
N ARG A 175 -15.05 5.77 -6.55
CA ARG A 175 -13.76 6.41 -6.73
C ARG A 175 -13.82 7.94 -6.65
N ASP A 176 -14.86 8.56 -7.13
CA ASP A 176 -14.99 10.02 -7.07
C ASP A 176 -15.24 10.51 -5.62
N ALA A 177 -15.97 9.73 -4.80
CA ALA A 177 -16.13 9.98 -3.37
C ALA A 177 -14.82 9.80 -2.61
N GLU A 178 -14.06 8.74 -2.90
CA GLU A 178 -12.75 8.49 -2.28
C GLU A 178 -11.75 9.62 -2.56
N LEU A 179 -11.72 10.13 -3.79
CA LEU A 179 -10.88 11.28 -4.13
C LEU A 179 -11.26 12.54 -3.34
N ALA A 180 -12.56 12.76 -3.10
CA ALA A 180 -13.01 13.85 -2.27
C ALA A 180 -12.61 13.65 -0.80
N ILE A 181 -12.74 12.43 -0.28
CA ILE A 181 -12.30 12.05 1.07
C ILE A 181 -10.79 12.25 1.21
N ALA A 182 -9.98 11.78 0.27
CA ALA A 182 -8.52 11.90 0.30
C ALA A 182 -8.07 13.37 0.34
N ARG A 183 -8.70 14.24 -0.48
CA ARG A 183 -8.42 15.69 -0.46
C ARG A 183 -8.86 16.35 0.85
N ALA A 184 -10.04 15.99 1.35
CA ALA A 184 -10.53 16.50 2.62
C ALA A 184 -9.62 16.05 3.77
N THR A 185 -9.19 14.80 3.76
CA THR A 185 -8.25 14.23 4.73
C THR A 185 -6.94 15.01 4.76
N ALA A 186 -6.31 15.24 3.60
CA ALA A 186 -5.07 16.01 3.52
C ALA A 186 -5.24 17.43 4.10
N ALA A 187 -6.35 18.10 3.76
CA ALA A 187 -6.64 19.45 4.22
C ALA A 187 -6.98 19.50 5.72
N GLN A 188 -7.81 18.59 6.22
CA GLN A 188 -8.26 18.57 7.62
C GLN A 188 -7.14 18.22 8.59
N PHE A 189 -6.33 17.24 8.22
CA PHE A 189 -5.28 16.71 9.10
C PHE A 189 -3.89 17.29 8.80
N GLN A 190 -3.79 18.20 7.82
CA GLN A 190 -2.54 18.88 7.44
C GLN A 190 -1.40 17.89 7.15
N CYS A 191 -1.71 16.82 6.40
CA CYS A 191 -0.76 15.80 5.98
C CYS A 191 -0.78 15.61 4.46
N TYR A 192 0.28 15.06 3.90
CA TYR A 192 0.26 14.59 2.52
C TYR A 192 -0.48 13.25 2.43
N VAL A 193 -1.28 13.07 1.39
CA VAL A 193 -1.93 11.80 1.08
C VAL A 193 -1.43 11.33 -0.28
N ILE A 194 -0.78 10.16 -0.30
CA ILE A 194 -0.32 9.50 -1.53
C ILE A 194 -1.26 8.32 -1.79
N ASP A 195 -2.27 8.57 -2.60
CA ASP A 195 -3.32 7.61 -2.94
C ASP A 195 -3.01 6.95 -4.29
N VAL A 196 -2.81 5.63 -4.29
CA VAL A 196 -2.47 4.88 -5.50
C VAL A 196 -3.52 3.81 -5.78
N ASN A 197 -4.29 4.02 -6.85
CA ASN A 197 -5.29 3.08 -7.36
C ASN A 197 -4.78 2.40 -8.64
N GLY A 198 -5.02 1.10 -8.79
CA GLY A 198 -4.63 0.36 -9.97
C GLY A 198 -5.59 0.51 -11.15
N LEU A 199 -5.35 -0.27 -12.20
CA LEU A 199 -6.18 -0.39 -13.40
C LEU A 199 -6.60 -1.85 -13.60
N GLY A 200 -7.62 -2.09 -14.42
CA GLY A 200 -8.16 -3.44 -14.68
C GLY A 200 -8.78 -4.04 -13.42
N ALA A 201 -8.32 -5.21 -12.98
CA ALA A 201 -8.78 -5.79 -11.73
C ALA A 201 -8.30 -5.04 -10.48
N GLY A 202 -7.38 -4.09 -10.63
CA GLY A 202 -6.87 -3.23 -9.57
C GLY A 202 -7.59 -1.89 -9.42
N GLY A 203 -8.63 -1.62 -10.24
CA GLY A 203 -9.40 -0.38 -10.14
C GLY A 203 -9.53 0.39 -11.45
N VAL A 204 -9.92 1.66 -11.34
CA VAL A 204 -10.13 2.58 -12.49
C VAL A 204 -9.07 3.68 -12.58
N GLY A 205 -7.97 3.55 -11.84
CA GLY A 205 -6.92 4.58 -11.79
C GLY A 205 -7.34 5.81 -11.02
N LYS A 206 -7.02 7.00 -11.55
CA LYS A 206 -7.24 8.29 -10.88
C LYS A 206 -6.49 8.37 -9.53
N SER A 207 -5.22 7.95 -9.50
CA SER A 207 -4.35 8.15 -8.33
C SER A 207 -4.17 9.64 -8.02
N LEU A 208 -3.89 9.98 -6.75
CA LEU A 208 -3.86 11.35 -6.25
C LEU A 208 -2.65 11.55 -5.33
N VAL A 209 -2.07 12.72 -5.38
CA VAL A 209 -1.17 13.27 -4.37
C VAL A 209 -1.69 14.63 -3.95
#